data_46fb127e192ff9ca26977c4c52fefc7f
#
_entry.id   46fb127e192ff9ca26977c4c52fefc7f
#
_cell.length_a   1.000
_cell.length_b   1.000
_cell.length_c   1.000
_cell.angle_alpha   90.00
_cell.angle_beta   90.00
_cell.angle_gamma   90.00
#
_symmetry.space_group_name_H-M   'P 1'
#
loop_
_entity.id
_entity.type
_entity.pdbx_description
1 polymer ?
#
loop_
_entity_poly.entity_id
_entity_poly.type
_entity_poly.pdbx_seq_one_letter_code
_entity_poly.pdbx_strand_id
1 'polypeptide(L)'
;RYDGAPGHQVAHRSQTIDMADGNVLARLIDSEKPQLVVPEIEAIATETLMELEASGLCRVIPSARAAHLTMNREGIRRLAAEELGLATSPYKFADSLAELQAAIDDGIGYPCIVKPTMSSSGKGQSLLRGPDDVQKAWDYAATGGRVNQGRVIVEGFIDFDYEITLLTV
;
A
#
# COMPACT_ATOMS: atom_id res chain seq x y z
N ARG A 1 4.55 9.69 14.08
CA ARG A 1 3.31 10.00 13.38
C ARG A 1 2.41 10.93 14.21
N TYR A 2 2.12 10.60 15.43
CA TYR A 2 1.38 11.45 16.37
C TYR A 2 2.01 11.35 17.75
N ASP A 3 1.90 12.41 18.52
CA ASP A 3 2.43 12.44 19.88
C ASP A 3 1.72 11.41 20.77
N GLY A 4 2.45 10.81 21.72
CA GLY A 4 1.91 9.77 22.59
C GLY A 4 1.62 8.43 21.93
N ALA A 5 2.16 8.15 20.73
CA ALA A 5 2.04 6.83 20.11
C ALA A 5 2.62 5.73 21.03
N PRO A 6 2.07 4.48 21.00
CA PRO A 6 2.51 3.42 21.93
C PRO A 6 4.02 3.19 21.93
N GLY A 7 4.67 3.26 20.78
CA GLY A 7 6.12 3.13 20.65
C GLY A 7 6.91 4.22 21.40
N HIS A 8 6.35 5.41 21.57
CA HIS A 8 7.00 6.50 22.33
C HIS A 8 7.20 6.15 23.81
N GLN A 9 6.35 5.29 24.37
CA GLN A 9 6.38 4.94 25.78
C GLN A 9 7.52 3.99 26.13
N VAL A 10 8.06 3.27 25.14
CA VAL A 10 9.14 2.29 25.32
C VAL A 10 10.43 2.68 24.62
N ALA A 11 10.39 3.69 23.76
CA ALA A 11 11.56 4.18 23.05
C ALA A 11 12.44 5.05 23.95
N HIS A 12 13.77 4.99 23.79
CA HIS A 12 14.70 5.88 24.48
C HIS A 12 14.52 7.34 24.06
N ARG A 13 14.14 7.57 22.80
CA ARG A 13 13.81 8.89 22.23
C ARG A 13 12.66 8.72 21.25
N SER A 14 11.85 9.75 21.10
CA SER A 14 10.76 9.76 20.15
C SER A 14 10.67 11.12 19.45
N GLN A 15 10.22 11.09 18.21
CA GLN A 15 9.99 12.26 17.37
C GLN A 15 8.62 12.14 16.69
N THR A 16 7.91 13.26 16.61
CA THR A 16 6.67 13.33 15.85
C THR A 16 6.93 14.12 14.58
N ILE A 17 6.84 13.46 13.44
CA ILE A 17 7.06 14.04 12.11
C ILE A 17 5.97 13.60 11.14
N ASP A 18 5.83 14.30 10.02
CA ASP A 18 5.18 13.76 8.85
C ASP A 18 6.15 12.79 8.14
N MET A 19 5.91 11.50 8.32
CA MET A 19 6.76 10.46 7.72
C MET A 19 6.57 10.33 6.21
N ALA A 20 5.50 10.87 5.64
CA ALA A 20 5.28 10.91 4.19
C ALA A 20 6.05 12.05 3.50
N ASP A 21 6.53 13.05 4.28
CA ASP A 21 7.46 14.07 3.78
C ASP A 21 8.88 13.51 3.78
N GLY A 22 9.39 13.18 2.59
CA GLY A 22 10.73 12.61 2.41
C GLY A 22 11.85 13.52 2.92
N ASN A 23 11.72 14.84 2.81
CA ASN A 23 12.74 15.78 3.29
C ASN A 23 12.80 15.80 4.83
N VAL A 24 11.63 15.73 5.48
CA VAL A 24 11.56 15.68 6.95
C VAL A 24 12.14 14.34 7.44
N LEU A 25 11.78 13.25 6.79
CA LEU A 25 12.29 11.90 7.10
C LEU A 25 13.82 11.83 6.92
N ALA A 26 14.34 12.33 5.80
CA ALA A 26 15.77 12.33 5.53
C ALA A 26 16.55 13.13 6.58
N ARG A 27 16.09 14.32 6.94
CA ARG A 27 16.73 15.13 7.99
C ARG A 27 16.74 14.43 9.35
N LEU A 28 15.66 13.75 9.71
CA LEU A 28 15.61 13.00 10.95
C LEU A 28 16.63 11.85 10.94
N ILE A 29 16.67 11.05 9.88
CA ILE A 29 17.60 9.93 9.76
C ILE A 29 19.05 10.44 9.77
N ASP A 30 19.35 11.53 9.08
CA ASP A 30 20.68 12.14 9.09
C ASP A 30 21.09 12.65 10.48
N SER A 31 20.16 13.25 11.23
CA SER A 31 20.44 13.76 12.58
C SER A 31 20.62 12.65 13.61
N GLU A 32 19.81 11.60 13.55
CA GLU A 32 19.82 10.48 14.51
C GLU A 32 20.87 9.42 14.16
N LYS A 33 21.29 9.34 12.91
CA LYS A 33 22.27 8.37 12.37
C LYS A 33 22.01 6.93 12.82
N PRO A 34 20.78 6.41 12.63
CA PRO A 34 20.46 5.07 13.05
C PRO A 34 21.26 4.04 12.21
N GLN A 35 21.70 2.97 12.83
CA GLN A 35 22.29 1.84 12.10
C GLN A 35 21.22 1.09 11.28
N LEU A 36 20.00 0.99 11.82
CA LEU A 36 18.87 0.28 11.23
C LEU A 36 17.64 1.18 11.23
N VAL A 37 16.91 1.16 10.12
CA VAL A 37 15.55 1.73 10.00
C VAL A 37 14.58 0.60 9.73
N VAL A 38 13.51 0.51 10.52
CA VAL A 38 12.48 -0.52 10.38
C VAL A 38 11.15 0.16 10.08
N PRO A 39 10.76 0.28 8.79
CA PRO A 39 9.47 0.82 8.42
C PRO A 39 8.36 -0.18 8.78
N GLU A 40 7.31 0.32 9.43
CA GLU A 40 6.19 -0.53 9.86
C GLU A 40 4.86 -0.05 9.28
N ILE A 41 4.73 1.23 8.98
CA ILE A 41 3.48 1.82 8.52
C ILE A 41 3.53 2.18 7.03
N GLU A 42 2.40 2.01 6.32
CA GLU A 42 2.31 2.27 4.86
C GLU A 42 2.44 3.76 4.48
N ALA A 43 2.17 4.67 5.41
CA ALA A 43 2.30 6.11 5.18
C ALA A 43 3.71 6.60 5.55
N ILE A 44 4.71 6.21 4.78
CA ILE A 44 6.11 6.63 4.91
C ILE A 44 6.71 6.87 3.51
N ALA A 45 7.63 7.83 3.40
CA ALA A 45 8.34 8.15 2.16
C ALA A 45 9.34 7.03 1.80
N THR A 46 8.85 5.94 1.22
CA THR A 46 9.65 4.75 0.87
C THR A 46 10.71 5.04 -0.18
N GLU A 47 10.45 5.96 -1.11
CA GLU A 47 11.44 6.40 -2.12
C GLU A 47 12.64 7.03 -1.44
N THR A 48 12.42 7.92 -0.47
CA THR A 48 13.49 8.51 0.33
C THR A 48 14.28 7.44 1.09
N LEU A 49 13.61 6.42 1.65
CA LEU A 49 14.31 5.30 2.29
C LEU A 49 15.20 4.53 1.31
N MET A 50 14.74 4.34 0.06
CA MET A 50 15.56 3.69 -0.98
C MET A 50 16.80 4.52 -1.32
N GLU A 51 16.70 5.84 -1.43
CA GLU A 51 17.83 6.74 -1.66
C GLU A 51 18.84 6.70 -0.51
N LEU A 52 18.35 6.75 0.74
CA LEU A 52 19.19 6.72 1.93
C LEU A 52 19.89 5.36 2.11
N GLU A 53 19.21 4.26 1.84
CA GLU A 53 19.80 2.93 1.84
C GLU A 53 20.88 2.79 0.74
N ALA A 54 20.59 3.25 -0.48
CA ALA A 54 21.52 3.24 -1.60
C ALA A 54 22.77 4.10 -1.35
N SER A 55 22.65 5.19 -0.62
CA SER A 55 23.78 6.05 -0.21
C SER A 55 24.63 5.45 0.90
N GLY A 56 24.17 4.36 1.54
CA GLY A 56 24.86 3.74 2.67
C GLY A 56 24.70 4.48 4.01
N LEU A 57 23.82 5.47 4.09
CA LEU A 57 23.58 6.24 5.31
C LEU A 57 22.94 5.39 6.42
N CYS A 58 22.06 4.49 6.05
CA CYS A 58 21.43 3.54 6.98
C CYS A 58 21.09 2.23 6.27
N ARG A 59 20.84 1.18 7.04
CA ARG A 59 20.29 -0.07 6.55
C ARG A 59 18.79 -0.13 6.84
N VAL A 60 17.98 -0.53 5.88
CA VAL A 60 16.52 -0.64 6.03
C VAL A 60 16.11 -2.12 6.11
N ILE A 61 15.27 -2.49 7.07
CA ILE A 61 14.81 -3.87 7.26
C ILE A 61 13.28 -3.88 7.45
N PRO A 62 12.53 -4.58 6.56
CA PRO A 62 12.98 -5.20 5.31
C PRO A 62 13.59 -4.16 4.37
N SER A 63 14.28 -4.56 3.30
CA SER A 63 14.94 -3.57 2.42
C SER A 63 13.96 -2.48 1.99
N ALA A 64 14.47 -1.26 1.76
CA ALA A 64 13.61 -0.14 1.37
C ALA A 64 12.79 -0.45 0.11
N ARG A 65 13.38 -1.20 -0.85
CA ARG A 65 12.66 -1.69 -2.03
C ARG A 65 11.52 -2.65 -1.67
N ALA A 66 11.74 -3.58 -0.74
CA ALA A 66 10.68 -4.49 -0.29
C ALA A 66 9.54 -3.73 0.39
N ALA A 67 9.86 -2.77 1.28
CA ALA A 67 8.87 -1.91 1.90
C ALA A 67 8.07 -1.11 0.86
N HIS A 68 8.75 -0.50 -0.11
CA HIS A 68 8.11 0.25 -1.19
C HIS A 68 7.11 -0.60 -1.99
N LEU A 69 7.51 -1.80 -2.40
CA LEU A 69 6.67 -2.68 -3.21
C LEU A 69 5.49 -3.26 -2.41
N THR A 70 5.72 -3.68 -1.18
CA THR A 70 4.67 -4.34 -0.37
C THR A 70 3.66 -3.37 0.23
N MET A 71 4.04 -2.13 0.44
CA MET A 71 3.14 -1.08 0.93
C MET A 71 2.20 -0.53 -0.16
N ASN A 72 2.47 -0.81 -1.42
CA ASN A 72 1.68 -0.40 -2.57
C ASN A 72 1.12 -1.63 -3.30
N ARG A 73 -0.22 -1.77 -3.36
CA ARG A 73 -0.88 -2.90 -4.04
C ARG A 73 -0.54 -2.98 -5.52
N GLU A 74 -0.32 -1.86 -6.19
CA GLU A 74 0.12 -1.87 -7.58
C GLU A 74 1.52 -2.44 -7.71
N GLY A 75 2.47 -1.97 -6.91
CA GLY A 75 3.85 -2.44 -6.93
C GLY A 75 3.95 -3.96 -6.71
N ILE A 76 3.34 -4.46 -5.63
CA ILE A 76 3.41 -5.90 -5.34
C ILE A 76 2.63 -6.74 -6.35
N ARG A 77 1.50 -6.23 -6.87
CA ARG A 77 0.70 -6.96 -7.87
C ARG A 77 1.45 -7.09 -9.19
N ARG A 78 2.06 -6.02 -9.68
CA ARG A 78 2.85 -6.06 -10.90
C ARG A 78 4.08 -6.94 -10.76
N LEU A 79 4.80 -6.82 -9.62
CA LEU A 79 5.91 -7.72 -9.32
C LEU A 79 5.47 -9.19 -9.39
N ALA A 80 4.39 -9.56 -8.71
CA ALA A 80 3.92 -10.94 -8.66
C ALA A 80 3.45 -11.45 -10.03
N ALA A 81 2.56 -10.71 -10.70
CA ALA A 81 1.90 -11.17 -11.91
C ALA A 81 2.75 -10.96 -13.18
N GLU A 82 3.41 -9.79 -13.31
CA GLU A 82 4.04 -9.38 -14.57
C GLU A 82 5.53 -9.74 -14.61
N GLU A 83 6.25 -9.59 -13.47
CA GLU A 83 7.69 -9.88 -13.43
C GLU A 83 7.99 -11.34 -13.03
N LEU A 84 7.28 -11.87 -12.02
CA LEU A 84 7.51 -13.22 -11.50
C LEU A 84 6.61 -14.28 -12.12
N GLY A 85 5.58 -13.89 -12.88
CA GLY A 85 4.65 -14.81 -13.54
C GLY A 85 3.83 -15.67 -12.56
N LEU A 86 3.62 -15.21 -11.34
CA LEU A 86 2.84 -15.91 -10.33
C LEU A 86 1.34 -15.79 -10.64
N ALA A 87 0.59 -16.85 -10.34
CA ALA A 87 -0.86 -16.85 -10.47
C ALA A 87 -1.47 -15.83 -9.49
N THR A 88 -2.25 -14.90 -10.03
CA THR A 88 -3.01 -13.91 -9.26
C THR A 88 -4.44 -13.86 -9.77
N SER A 89 -5.37 -13.25 -9.01
CA SER A 89 -6.68 -12.90 -9.56
C SER A 89 -6.52 -11.97 -10.77
N PRO A 90 -7.39 -12.03 -11.78
CA PRO A 90 -7.44 -11.01 -12.82
C PRO A 90 -7.59 -9.62 -12.21
N TYR A 91 -6.88 -8.63 -12.70
CA TYR A 91 -6.91 -7.29 -12.14
C TYR A 91 -6.72 -6.22 -13.20
N LYS A 92 -7.22 -5.02 -12.88
CA LYS A 92 -6.94 -3.77 -13.60
C LYS A 92 -6.81 -2.62 -12.61
N PHE A 93 -6.11 -1.56 -12.99
CA PHE A 93 -6.02 -0.31 -12.21
C PHE A 93 -6.90 0.75 -12.87
N ALA A 94 -7.44 1.66 -12.06
CA ALA A 94 -8.26 2.77 -12.53
C ALA A 94 -7.97 4.04 -11.72
N ASP A 95 -7.87 5.16 -12.42
CA ASP A 95 -7.65 6.51 -11.86
C ASP A 95 -8.91 7.36 -11.87
N SER A 96 -10.01 6.83 -12.40
CA SER A 96 -11.32 7.48 -12.45
C SER A 96 -12.45 6.45 -12.38
N LEU A 97 -13.64 6.94 -12.00
CA LEU A 97 -14.86 6.12 -12.01
C LEU A 97 -15.15 5.53 -13.39
N ALA A 98 -14.91 6.31 -14.44
CA ALA A 98 -15.13 5.87 -15.82
C ALA A 98 -14.16 4.74 -16.22
N GLU A 99 -12.89 4.84 -15.81
CA GLU A 99 -11.90 3.78 -16.01
C GLU A 99 -12.22 2.54 -15.18
N LEU A 100 -12.70 2.69 -13.94
CA LEU A 100 -13.15 1.58 -13.13
C LEU A 100 -14.30 0.83 -13.79
N GLN A 101 -15.32 1.55 -14.27
CA GLN A 101 -16.44 0.95 -15.01
C GLN A 101 -15.94 0.21 -16.25
N ALA A 102 -15.12 0.86 -17.07
CA ALA A 102 -14.55 0.25 -18.28
C ALA A 102 -13.71 -1.00 -17.95
N ALA A 103 -12.93 -0.98 -16.86
CA ALA A 103 -12.14 -2.12 -16.43
C ALA A 103 -12.98 -3.34 -16.05
N ILE A 104 -14.14 -3.10 -15.42
CA ILE A 104 -15.10 -4.14 -15.05
C ILE A 104 -15.79 -4.69 -16.30
N ASP A 105 -16.30 -3.81 -17.17
CA ASP A 105 -17.04 -4.20 -18.37
C ASP A 105 -16.16 -4.92 -19.40
N ASP A 106 -14.87 -4.52 -19.45
CA ASP A 106 -13.88 -5.06 -20.40
C ASP A 106 -12.96 -6.11 -19.75
N GLY A 107 -13.54 -7.10 -19.08
CA GLY A 107 -12.89 -8.34 -18.74
C GLY A 107 -12.81 -8.76 -17.27
N ILE A 108 -12.96 -7.87 -16.29
CA ILE A 108 -12.99 -8.29 -14.87
C ILE A 108 -14.35 -8.94 -14.56
N GLY A 109 -15.45 -8.29 -14.95
CA GLY A 109 -16.80 -8.77 -14.69
C GLY A 109 -17.23 -8.71 -13.23
N TYR A 110 -18.39 -9.28 -12.95
CA TYR A 110 -18.95 -9.41 -11.60
C TYR A 110 -19.05 -10.89 -11.19
N PRO A 111 -18.90 -11.22 -9.89
CA PRO A 111 -18.53 -10.31 -8.81
C PRO A 111 -17.05 -9.91 -8.88
N CYS A 112 -16.73 -8.71 -8.37
CA CYS A 112 -15.35 -8.21 -8.31
C CYS A 112 -15.12 -7.42 -7.01
N ILE A 113 -13.85 -7.16 -6.70
CA ILE A 113 -13.44 -6.42 -5.50
C ILE A 113 -12.68 -5.17 -5.91
N VAL A 114 -13.11 -4.02 -5.39
CA VAL A 114 -12.41 -2.73 -5.55
C VAL A 114 -11.68 -2.38 -4.25
N LYS A 115 -10.42 -1.96 -4.36
CA LYS A 115 -9.57 -1.58 -3.24
C LYS A 115 -8.76 -0.33 -3.58
N PRO A 116 -8.52 0.61 -2.65
CA PRO A 116 -7.49 1.63 -2.85
C PRO A 116 -6.12 0.97 -3.01
N THR A 117 -5.24 1.56 -3.83
CA THR A 117 -3.86 1.04 -3.99
C THR A 117 -3.05 1.10 -2.71
N MET A 118 -3.35 2.08 -1.82
CA MET A 118 -2.69 2.23 -0.53
C MET A 118 -3.71 2.26 0.60
N SER A 119 -3.98 1.11 1.19
CA SER A 119 -4.82 0.98 2.40
C SER A 119 -4.48 -0.31 3.14
N SER A 120 -4.84 -0.38 4.41
CA SER A 120 -4.70 -1.59 5.23
C SER A 120 -6.01 -1.94 5.92
N SER A 121 -6.09 -3.16 6.42
CA SER A 121 -7.22 -3.65 7.22
C SER A 121 -8.58 -3.53 6.52
N GLY A 122 -8.62 -3.71 5.20
CA GLY A 122 -9.85 -3.67 4.40
C GLY A 122 -10.50 -2.29 4.24
N LYS A 123 -9.87 -1.20 4.71
CA LYS A 123 -10.43 0.15 4.56
C LYS A 123 -10.52 0.54 3.09
N GLY A 124 -11.70 1.03 2.68
CA GLY A 124 -11.98 1.39 1.30
C GLY A 124 -12.20 0.19 0.37
N GLN A 125 -12.23 -1.05 0.88
CA GLN A 125 -12.48 -2.24 0.08
C GLN A 125 -13.98 -2.51 -0.05
N SER A 126 -14.44 -2.83 -1.26
CA SER A 126 -15.83 -3.19 -1.55
C SER A 126 -15.92 -4.43 -2.44
N LEU A 127 -16.87 -5.30 -2.14
CA LEU A 127 -17.30 -6.37 -3.04
C LEU A 127 -18.46 -5.82 -3.88
N LEU A 128 -18.30 -5.86 -5.20
CA LEU A 128 -19.31 -5.45 -6.17
C LEU A 128 -19.99 -6.69 -6.76
N ARG A 129 -21.31 -6.72 -6.71
CA ARG A 129 -22.14 -7.80 -7.27
C ARG A 129 -22.82 -7.41 -8.57
N GLY A 130 -22.85 -6.11 -8.87
CA GLY A 130 -23.46 -5.56 -10.07
C GLY A 130 -23.11 -4.09 -10.29
N PRO A 131 -23.57 -3.51 -11.39
CA PRO A 131 -23.24 -2.14 -11.79
C PRO A 131 -23.68 -1.08 -10.79
N ASP A 132 -24.75 -1.31 -10.04
CA ASP A 132 -25.27 -0.36 -9.05
C ASP A 132 -24.30 -0.15 -7.84
N ASP A 133 -23.33 -1.03 -7.67
CA ASP A 133 -22.34 -0.96 -6.59
C ASP A 133 -21.14 -0.07 -6.95
N VAL A 134 -20.89 0.21 -8.23
CA VAL A 134 -19.64 0.80 -8.72
C VAL A 134 -19.39 2.19 -8.15
N GLN A 135 -20.38 3.08 -8.22
CA GLN A 135 -20.24 4.45 -7.71
C GLN A 135 -19.95 4.45 -6.20
N LYS A 136 -20.68 3.65 -5.45
CA LYS A 136 -20.49 3.51 -4.00
C LYS A 136 -19.10 2.99 -3.62
N ALA A 137 -18.63 1.99 -4.38
CA ALA A 137 -17.31 1.41 -4.16
C ALA A 137 -16.19 2.42 -4.47
N TRP A 138 -16.32 3.20 -5.54
CA TRP A 138 -15.42 4.28 -5.89
C TRP A 138 -15.31 5.33 -4.77
N ASP A 139 -16.49 5.85 -4.33
CA ASP A 139 -16.56 6.87 -3.29
C ASP A 139 -15.96 6.37 -1.96
N TYR A 140 -16.24 5.11 -1.60
CA TYR A 140 -15.67 4.50 -0.40
C TYR A 140 -14.16 4.29 -0.51
N ALA A 141 -13.67 3.86 -1.67
CA ALA A 141 -12.23 3.72 -1.90
C ALA A 141 -11.50 5.07 -1.81
N ALA A 142 -12.10 6.15 -2.31
CA ALA A 142 -11.54 7.50 -2.23
C ALA A 142 -11.39 7.98 -0.78
N THR A 143 -12.28 7.60 0.13
CA THR A 143 -12.24 7.99 1.55
C THR A 143 -11.41 7.04 2.42
N GLY A 144 -11.24 5.79 2.00
CA GLY A 144 -10.59 4.73 2.76
C GLY A 144 -9.08 4.65 2.58
N GLY A 145 -8.52 5.28 1.57
CA GLY A 145 -7.08 5.30 1.30
C GLY A 145 -6.29 6.11 2.32
N ARG A 146 -5.08 5.66 2.68
CA ARG A 146 -4.19 6.42 3.59
C ARG A 146 -3.47 7.58 2.91
N VAL A 147 -3.29 7.47 1.61
CA VAL A 147 -2.81 8.53 0.73
C VAL A 147 -3.88 8.68 -0.35
N ASN A 148 -4.48 9.86 -0.43
CA ASN A 148 -5.56 10.14 -1.37
C ASN A 148 -4.97 10.33 -2.79
N GLN A 149 -4.68 9.21 -3.46
CA GLN A 149 -4.17 9.22 -4.83
C GLN A 149 -5.27 9.01 -5.87
N GLY A 150 -6.51 8.77 -5.44
CA GLY A 150 -7.64 8.54 -6.35
C GLY A 150 -7.51 7.26 -7.21
N ARG A 151 -6.48 6.41 -6.94
CA ARG A 151 -6.18 5.22 -7.73
C ARG A 151 -6.66 3.97 -7.01
N VAL A 152 -7.35 3.10 -7.73
CA VAL A 152 -7.87 1.83 -7.23
C VAL A 152 -7.36 0.65 -8.05
N ILE A 153 -7.37 -0.53 -7.44
CA ILE A 153 -7.30 -1.81 -8.13
C ILE A 153 -8.69 -2.45 -8.11
N VAL A 154 -9.13 -2.97 -9.23
CA VAL A 154 -10.28 -3.87 -9.32
C VAL A 154 -9.78 -5.27 -9.63
N GLU A 155 -10.25 -6.24 -8.87
CA GLU A 155 -9.83 -7.64 -8.94
C GLU A 155 -11.04 -8.55 -9.13
N GLY A 156 -10.91 -9.57 -9.97
CA GLY A 156 -11.91 -10.64 -10.07
C GLY A 156 -12.05 -11.33 -8.70
N PHE A 157 -13.29 -11.61 -8.32
CA PHE A 157 -13.58 -12.35 -7.10
C PHE A 157 -13.11 -13.80 -7.23
N ILE A 158 -12.39 -14.29 -6.22
CA ILE A 158 -11.96 -15.67 -6.12
C ILE A 158 -12.80 -16.34 -5.02
N ASP A 159 -13.55 -17.36 -5.39
CA ASP A 159 -14.29 -18.20 -4.47
C ASP A 159 -13.35 -19.30 -3.95
N PHE A 160 -12.71 -19.01 -2.81
CA PHE A 160 -11.73 -19.92 -2.21
C PHE A 160 -12.33 -20.61 -0.96
N ASP A 161 -11.92 -21.83 -0.74
CA ASP A 161 -12.37 -22.62 0.42
C ASP A 161 -11.77 -22.10 1.73
N TYR A 162 -10.54 -21.59 1.67
CA TYR A 162 -9.84 -21.03 2.85
C TYR A 162 -8.75 -20.05 2.43
N GLU A 163 -8.44 -19.13 3.32
CA GLU A 163 -7.34 -18.17 3.21
C GLU A 163 -6.26 -18.52 4.24
N ILE A 164 -5.00 -18.40 3.84
CA ILE A 164 -3.86 -18.59 4.76
C ILE A 164 -2.97 -17.35 4.75
N THR A 165 -2.34 -17.09 5.89
CA THR A 165 -1.22 -16.17 5.99
C THR A 165 0.05 -16.96 6.24
N LEU A 166 1.02 -16.87 5.34
CA LEU A 166 2.34 -17.46 5.52
C LEU A 166 3.32 -16.39 5.98
N LEU A 167 3.78 -16.52 7.23
CA LEU A 167 4.87 -15.68 7.75
C LEU A 167 6.22 -16.37 7.48
N THR A 168 7.12 -15.61 6.87
CA THR A 168 8.49 -16.07 6.58
C THR A 168 9.49 -15.17 7.30
N VAL A 169 10.62 -15.76 7.72
CA VAL A 169 11.73 -15.06 8.39
C VAL A 169 12.99 -15.19 7.56
#